data_f0c7c070209584d31ea86fbd88d9c602
#
_entry.id   f0c7c070209584d31ea86fbd88d9c602
#
_cell.length_a   1.000
_cell.length_b   1.000
_cell.length_c   1.000
_cell.angle_alpha   90.00
_cell.angle_beta   90.00
_cell.angle_gamma   90.00
#
_symmetry.space_group_name_H-M   'P 1'
#
loop_
_entity.id
_entity.type
_entity.pdbx_description
1 polymer ?
#
loop_
_entity_poly.entity_id
_entity_poly.type
_entity_poly.pdbx_seq_one_letter_code
_entity_poly.pdbx_strand_id
1 'polypeptide(L)'
;MSAATEVVGIVAEYNPLHQGHVAQIKAVRKAFGDAPIVIALTGAFVQRGEPAVADPWTRARWALHAGTDLVVELPAIFALRSAEHFAADGVRLLHAVGVTT
;
A
#
# COMPACT_ATOMS: atom_id res chain seq x y z
N MET A 1 29.54 3.40 -6.64
CA MET A 1 28.21 3.89 -6.29
C MET A 1 27.17 2.84 -6.61
N SER A 2 26.26 2.65 -5.75
CA SER A 2 25.20 1.69 -6.00
C SER A 2 24.33 2.16 -7.17
N ALA A 3 23.75 1.22 -7.86
CA ALA A 3 22.70 1.51 -8.82
C ALA A 3 21.54 2.21 -8.11
N ALA A 4 20.62 2.73 -8.89
CA ALA A 4 19.42 3.32 -8.32
C ALA A 4 18.78 2.34 -7.33
N THR A 5 18.42 2.84 -6.17
CA THR A 5 17.80 2.04 -5.13
C THR A 5 16.41 1.62 -5.57
N GLU A 6 16.11 0.32 -5.42
CA GLU A 6 14.76 -0.17 -5.61
C GLU A 6 13.84 0.41 -4.53
N VAL A 7 12.65 0.81 -4.91
CA VAL A 7 11.58 1.20 -4.00
C VAL A 7 10.34 0.41 -4.38
N VAL A 8 9.87 -0.43 -3.49
CA VAL A 8 8.74 -1.34 -3.76
C VAL A 8 7.45 -0.70 -3.31
N GLY A 9 6.43 -0.77 -4.16
CA GLY A 9 5.11 -0.24 -3.85
C GLY A 9 4.04 -1.31 -3.84
N ILE A 10 3.10 -1.18 -2.94
CA ILE A 10 1.93 -2.07 -2.84
C ILE A 10 0.69 -1.20 -2.72
N VAL A 11 -0.32 -1.51 -3.52
CA VAL A 11 -1.65 -0.92 -3.39
C VAL A 11 -2.48 -1.84 -2.49
N ALA A 12 -3.06 -1.30 -1.42
CA ALA A 12 -3.73 -2.14 -0.44
C ALA A 12 -4.90 -1.44 0.22
N GLU A 13 -5.81 -2.24 0.77
CA GLU A 13 -6.88 -1.76 1.63
C GLU A 13 -6.61 -2.10 3.10
N TYR A 14 -6.05 -3.27 3.36
CA TYR A 14 -5.82 -3.79 4.72
C TYR A 14 -7.07 -3.62 5.60
N ASN A 15 -8.14 -4.23 5.18
CA ASN A 15 -9.47 -4.06 5.78
C ASN A 15 -10.04 -5.39 6.32
N PRO A 16 -9.48 -5.94 7.41
CA PRO A 16 -8.26 -5.54 8.11
C PRO A 16 -6.99 -6.14 7.52
N LEU A 17 -5.85 -5.75 8.05
CA LEU A 17 -4.58 -6.44 7.78
C LEU A 17 -4.65 -7.82 8.43
N HIS A 18 -4.32 -8.87 7.67
CA HIS A 18 -4.33 -10.24 8.18
C HIS A 18 -3.01 -10.95 7.85
N GLN A 19 -2.90 -12.21 8.28
CA GLN A 19 -1.64 -12.95 8.13
C GLN A 19 -1.18 -13.12 6.68
N GLY A 20 -2.13 -13.21 5.76
CA GLY A 20 -1.79 -13.25 4.33
C GLY A 20 -1.10 -11.99 3.86
N HIS A 21 -1.55 -10.83 4.32
CA HIS A 21 -0.89 -9.55 4.02
C HIS A 21 0.50 -9.48 4.65
N VAL A 22 0.64 -9.92 5.89
CA VAL A 22 1.94 -9.98 6.57
C VAL A 22 2.90 -10.89 5.82
N ALA A 23 2.42 -12.04 5.37
CA ALA A 23 3.23 -12.96 4.58
C ALA A 23 3.69 -12.33 3.26
N GLN A 24 2.83 -11.57 2.59
CA GLN A 24 3.19 -10.84 1.38
C GLN A 24 4.31 -9.83 1.65
N ILE A 25 4.17 -9.04 2.71
CA ILE A 25 5.18 -8.04 3.09
C ILE A 25 6.50 -8.72 3.39
N LYS A 26 6.48 -9.84 4.12
CA LYS A 26 7.70 -10.61 4.41
C LYS A 26 8.33 -11.17 3.14
N ALA A 27 7.52 -11.65 2.20
CA ALA A 27 8.02 -12.15 0.91
C ALA A 27 8.69 -11.05 0.10
N VAL A 28 8.09 -9.85 0.07
CA VAL A 28 8.67 -8.68 -0.58
C VAL A 28 10.00 -8.31 0.08
N ARG A 29 10.04 -8.29 1.39
CA ARG A 29 11.28 -7.98 2.13
C ARG A 29 12.37 -8.99 1.82
N LYS A 30 12.01 -10.27 1.75
CA LYS A 30 12.97 -11.33 1.39
C LYS A 30 13.49 -11.15 -0.03
N ALA A 31 12.63 -10.78 -0.97
CA ALA A 31 13.00 -10.64 -2.38
C ALA A 31 13.83 -9.39 -2.65
N PHE A 32 13.56 -8.30 -1.96
CA PHE A 32 14.15 -6.99 -2.26
C PHE A 32 15.07 -6.45 -1.17
N GLY A 33 15.31 -7.22 -0.11
CA GLY A 33 16.25 -6.85 0.95
C GLY A 33 15.86 -5.57 1.67
N ASP A 34 16.77 -4.62 1.70
CA ASP A 34 16.57 -3.35 2.41
C ASP A 34 15.79 -2.30 1.63
N ALA A 35 15.28 -2.64 0.44
CA ALA A 35 14.52 -1.70 -0.35
C ALA A 35 13.33 -1.16 0.44
N PRO A 36 13.07 0.15 0.43
CA PRO A 36 11.90 0.69 1.09
C PRO A 36 10.61 0.12 0.50
N ILE A 37 9.63 -0.14 1.37
CA ILE A 37 8.31 -0.61 0.97
C ILE A 37 7.31 0.50 1.25
N VAL A 38 6.65 0.97 0.19
CA VAL A 38 5.66 2.05 0.25
C VAL A 38 4.29 1.46 -0.01
N ILE A 39 3.34 1.76 0.86
CA ILE A 39 1.96 1.31 0.72
C ILE A 39 1.08 2.48 0.27
N ALA A 40 0.33 2.30 -0.82
CA ALA A 40 -0.78 3.19 -1.16
C ALA A 40 -2.05 2.58 -0.56
N LEU A 41 -2.56 3.21 0.48
CA LEU A 41 -3.64 2.68 1.31
C LEU A 41 -4.93 3.47 1.07
N THR A 42 -6.06 2.76 0.97
CA THR A 42 -7.36 3.44 0.92
C THR A 42 -7.61 4.23 2.20
N GLY A 43 -8.36 5.34 2.07
CA GLY A 43 -8.74 6.15 3.22
C GLY A 43 -9.89 5.53 4.02
N ALA A 44 -10.92 6.34 4.34
CA ALA A 44 -12.02 5.89 5.19
C ALA A 44 -12.93 4.85 4.53
N PHE A 45 -12.94 4.79 3.19
CA PHE A 45 -13.77 3.86 2.43
C PHE A 45 -12.90 2.95 1.60
N VAL A 46 -13.32 1.68 1.48
CA VAL A 46 -12.66 0.70 0.63
C VAL A 46 -13.28 0.72 -0.77
N GLN A 47 -12.71 -0.06 -1.68
CA GLN A 47 -13.03 -0.02 -3.11
C GLN A 47 -14.52 -0.29 -3.40
N ARG A 48 -15.22 -1.01 -2.52
CA ARG A 48 -16.67 -1.26 -2.67
C ARG A 48 -17.54 -0.09 -2.21
N GLY A 49 -16.95 0.99 -1.73
CA GLY A 49 -17.69 2.14 -1.22
C GLY A 49 -18.21 1.96 0.20
N GLU A 50 -17.88 0.85 0.84
CA GLU A 50 -18.25 0.60 2.23
C GLU A 50 -17.25 1.26 3.17
N PRO A 51 -17.66 1.64 4.40
CA PRO A 51 -16.70 2.10 5.39
C PRO A 51 -15.70 0.99 5.71
N ALA A 52 -14.45 1.37 5.91
CA ALA A 52 -13.42 0.42 6.34
C ALA A 52 -13.68 -0.02 7.78
N VAL A 53 -13.24 -1.24 8.14
CA VAL A 53 -13.43 -1.77 9.50
C VAL A 53 -12.62 -1.00 10.55
N ALA A 54 -11.58 -0.30 10.12
CA ALA A 54 -10.77 0.55 11.00
C ALA A 54 -10.41 1.82 10.24
N ASP A 55 -10.13 2.89 11.00
CA ASP A 55 -9.75 4.16 10.39
C ASP A 55 -8.40 4.04 9.66
N PRO A 56 -8.10 5.00 8.75
CA PRO A 56 -6.87 4.94 7.97
C PRO A 56 -5.60 4.96 8.83
N TRP A 57 -5.62 5.70 9.94
CA TRP A 57 -4.44 5.79 10.82
C TRP A 57 -4.14 4.45 11.48
N THR A 58 -5.17 3.75 11.94
CA THR A 58 -5.03 2.42 12.54
C THR A 58 -4.51 1.42 11.51
N ARG A 59 -5.08 1.43 10.31
CA ARG A 59 -4.63 0.52 9.24
C ARG A 59 -3.20 0.83 8.79
N ALA A 60 -2.83 2.10 8.75
CA ALA A 60 -1.45 2.50 8.46
C ALA A 60 -0.49 1.99 9.52
N ARG A 61 -0.86 2.10 10.80
CA ARG A 61 -0.03 1.55 11.88
C ARG A 61 0.14 0.04 11.75
N TRP A 62 -0.91 -0.68 11.39
CA TRP A 62 -0.79 -2.12 11.15
C TRP A 62 0.24 -2.42 10.05
N ALA A 63 0.20 -1.66 8.95
CA ALA A 63 1.15 -1.85 7.85
C ALA A 63 2.59 -1.57 8.30
N LEU A 64 2.80 -0.48 9.03
CA LEU A 64 4.13 -0.13 9.52
C LEU A 64 4.67 -1.18 10.51
N HIS A 65 3.83 -1.68 11.40
CA HIS A 65 4.20 -2.75 12.33
C HIS A 65 4.51 -4.06 11.60
N ALA A 66 3.89 -4.30 10.45
CA ALA A 66 4.16 -5.49 9.64
C ALA A 66 5.48 -5.41 8.87
N GLY A 67 6.13 -4.24 8.83
CA GLY A 67 7.46 -4.10 8.26
C GLY A 67 7.55 -3.20 7.04
N THR A 68 6.53 -2.39 6.75
CA THR A 68 6.61 -1.41 5.67
C THR A 68 7.23 -0.10 6.18
N ASP A 69 7.66 0.75 5.25
CA ASP A 69 8.45 1.93 5.60
C ASP A 69 7.67 3.23 5.48
N LEU A 70 6.68 3.28 4.59
CA LEU A 70 5.89 4.48 4.35
C LEU A 70 4.49 4.08 3.91
N VAL A 71 3.50 4.77 4.44
CA VAL A 71 2.11 4.59 4.01
C VAL A 71 1.59 5.93 3.51
N VAL A 72 1.07 5.95 2.28
CA VAL A 72 0.42 7.13 1.70
C VAL A 72 -1.04 6.82 1.48
N GLU A 73 -1.89 7.79 1.71
CA GLU A 73 -3.33 7.61 1.54
C GLU A 73 -3.73 7.79 0.08
N LEU A 74 -4.48 6.83 -0.45
CA LEU A 74 -5.11 6.95 -1.75
C LEU A 74 -6.45 7.68 -1.54
N PRO A 75 -6.69 8.82 -2.23
CA PRO A 75 -7.95 9.57 -2.04
C PRO A 75 -9.19 8.71 -2.20
N ALA A 76 -10.19 8.96 -1.37
CA ALA A 76 -11.42 8.17 -1.31
C ALA A 76 -12.14 8.08 -2.67
N ILE A 77 -12.10 9.15 -3.44
CA ILE A 77 -12.74 9.17 -4.77
C ILE A 77 -12.19 8.07 -5.68
N PHE A 78 -10.93 7.70 -5.54
CA PHE A 78 -10.34 6.64 -6.35
C PHE A 78 -10.80 5.26 -5.89
N ALA A 79 -11.09 5.09 -4.61
CA ALA A 79 -11.61 3.83 -4.10
C ALA A 79 -13.00 3.49 -4.64
N LEU A 80 -13.75 4.49 -5.08
CA LEU A 80 -15.11 4.32 -5.62
C LEU A 80 -15.11 4.01 -7.11
N ARG A 81 -13.96 4.00 -7.77
CA ARG A 81 -13.86 3.68 -9.20
C ARG A 81 -13.81 2.17 -9.38
N SER A 82 -13.89 1.72 -10.63
CA SER A 82 -13.77 0.28 -10.92
C SER A 82 -12.45 -0.28 -10.39
N ALA A 83 -12.39 -1.58 -10.18
CA ALA A 83 -11.18 -2.23 -9.69
C ALA A 83 -9.97 -1.94 -10.60
N GLU A 84 -10.19 -1.89 -11.91
CA GLU A 84 -9.13 -1.57 -12.87
C GLU A 84 -8.61 -0.15 -12.67
N HIS A 85 -9.51 0.83 -12.57
CA HIS A 85 -9.13 2.22 -12.35
C HIS A 85 -8.49 2.42 -10.99
N PHE A 86 -9.02 1.75 -9.97
CA PHE A 86 -8.46 1.80 -8.62
C PHE A 86 -6.99 1.35 -8.62
N ALA A 87 -6.70 0.22 -9.24
CA ALA A 87 -5.33 -0.29 -9.32
C ALA A 87 -4.41 0.67 -10.09
N ALA A 88 -4.89 1.19 -11.22
CA ALA A 88 -4.12 2.13 -12.03
C ALA A 88 -3.84 3.43 -11.26
N ASP A 89 -4.81 3.95 -10.53
CA ASP A 89 -4.65 5.16 -9.72
C ASP A 89 -3.64 4.94 -8.60
N GLY A 90 -3.69 3.78 -7.94
CA GLY A 90 -2.74 3.41 -6.91
C GLY A 90 -1.31 3.33 -7.45
N VAL A 91 -1.14 2.71 -8.61
CA VAL A 91 0.17 2.61 -9.26
C VAL A 91 0.70 4.00 -9.63
N ARG A 92 -0.16 4.88 -10.16
CA ARG A 92 0.26 6.25 -10.48
C ARG A 92 0.70 7.02 -9.25
N LEU A 93 -0.05 6.89 -8.14
CA LEU A 93 0.31 7.53 -6.89
C LEU A 93 1.67 7.04 -6.41
N LEU A 94 1.88 5.74 -6.40
CA LEU A 94 3.15 5.16 -5.97
C LEU A 94 4.30 5.61 -6.85
N HIS A 95 4.09 5.63 -8.16
CA HIS A 95 5.10 6.11 -9.10
C HIS A 95 5.46 7.57 -8.81
N ALA A 96 4.45 8.41 -8.52
CA ALA A 96 4.66 9.82 -8.22
C ALA A 96 5.49 10.05 -6.95
N VAL A 97 5.45 9.11 -5.98
CA VAL A 97 6.26 9.22 -4.75
C VAL A 97 7.59 8.49 -4.85
N GLY A 98 7.96 7.99 -6.03
CA GLY A 98 9.29 7.45 -6.28
C GLY A 98 9.41 5.93 -6.29
N VAL A 99 8.29 5.21 -6.33
CA VAL A 99 8.30 3.74 -6.40
C VAL A 99 8.81 3.28 -7.77
N THR A 100 9.65 2.23 -7.77
CA THR A 100 10.25 1.67 -8.99
C THR A 100 9.71 0.28 -9.33
N THR A 101 9.13 -0.43 -8.36
CA THR A 101 8.68 -1.83 -8.55
C THR A 101 7.31 -2.06 -7.93
#